data_9a5460d17fc4793f51277107a4105055
#
_entry.id   9a5460d17fc4793f51277107a4105055
#
_cell.length_a   1.000
_cell.length_b   1.000
_cell.length_c   1.000
_cell.angle_alpha   90.00
_cell.angle_beta   90.00
_cell.angle_gamma   90.00
#
_symmetry.space_group_name_H-M   'P 1'
#
loop_
_entity.id
_entity.type
_entity.pdbx_description
1 polymer ?
#
loop_
_entity_poly.entity_id
_entity_poly.type
_entity_poly.pdbx_seq_one_letter_code
_entity_poly.pdbx_strand_id
1 'polypeptide(L)'
;MVTAPGQLESHYAPNKALRLNATEAGSAEWLIGFGEVTGNVTLSASGDLVEAAAKLFDLLHAADANDRPKIAIAPIPRDGIGEAINDRLRRAAHR
;
A
#
# COMPACT_ATOMS: atom_id res chain seq x y z
N MET A 1 -5.05 -10.17 -24.96
CA MET A 1 -4.64 -9.76 -24.76
C MET A 1 -4.09 -9.41 -24.09
N VAL A 2 -3.67 -9.42 -24.30
CA VAL A 2 -3.33 -9.07 -23.38
C VAL A 2 -2.88 -7.85 -23.09
N THR A 3 -3.26 -7.34 -22.40
CA THR A 3 -2.80 -6.13 -21.82
C THR A 3 -1.40 -6.25 -21.38
N ALA A 4 -0.62 -5.25 -21.62
CA ALA A 4 0.77 -5.25 -21.19
C ALA A 4 0.83 -5.34 -19.68
N PRO A 5 1.68 -6.20 -19.14
CA PRO A 5 1.79 -6.34 -17.69
C PRO A 5 2.14 -5.04 -16.99
N GLY A 6 3.02 -4.24 -17.56
CA GLY A 6 3.37 -2.97 -16.95
C GLY A 6 2.19 -2.03 -16.86
N GLN A 7 1.32 -2.07 -17.82
CA GLN A 7 0.13 -1.26 -17.82
C GLN A 7 -0.80 -1.66 -16.68
N LEU A 8 -0.93 -2.95 -16.45
CA LEU A 8 -1.74 -3.43 -15.34
C LEU A 8 -1.15 -2.97 -14.01
N GLU A 9 0.15 -3.05 -13.87
CA GLU A 9 0.79 -2.64 -12.62
C GLU A 9 0.61 -1.16 -12.36
N SER A 10 0.78 -0.34 -13.38
CA SER A 10 0.70 1.10 -13.18
C SER A 10 -0.71 1.58 -12.90
N HIS A 11 -1.70 0.76 -13.24
CA HIS A 11 -3.10 1.12 -13.02
C HIS A 11 -3.78 0.23 -11.99
N TYR A 12 -2.99 -0.55 -11.27
CA TYR A 12 -3.58 -1.43 -10.28
C TYR A 12 -4.25 -0.65 -9.16
N ALA A 13 -5.45 -1.04 -8.84
CA ALA A 13 -6.17 -0.51 -7.71
C ALA A 13 -6.86 -1.68 -7.03
N PRO A 14 -6.75 -1.79 -5.71
CA PRO A 14 -7.43 -2.90 -5.02
C PRO A 14 -8.94 -2.78 -5.14
N ASN A 15 -9.61 -3.91 -5.01
CA ASN A 15 -11.06 -3.93 -4.99
C ASN A 15 -11.61 -3.36 -3.69
N LYS A 16 -10.81 -3.41 -2.64
CA LYS A 16 -11.21 -2.94 -1.31
C LYS A 16 -10.92 -1.47 -1.16
N ALA A 17 -11.64 -0.81 -0.26
CA ALA A 17 -11.37 0.58 0.07
C ALA A 17 -9.98 0.68 0.68
N LEU A 18 -9.25 1.72 0.31
CA LEU A 18 -7.89 1.94 0.79
C LEU A 18 -7.83 3.30 1.49
N ARG A 19 -7.48 3.27 2.77
CA ARG A 19 -7.37 4.49 3.59
C ARG A 19 -5.89 4.79 3.81
N LEU A 20 -5.48 5.99 3.46
CA LEU A 20 -4.07 6.40 3.56
C LEU A 20 -3.79 7.08 4.89
N ASN A 21 -2.51 7.21 5.20
CA ASN A 21 -2.03 7.92 6.38
C ASN A 21 -2.60 7.37 7.67
N ALA A 22 -2.68 6.05 7.78
CA ALA A 22 -3.26 5.39 8.92
C ALA A 22 -2.18 5.03 9.93
N THR A 23 -2.32 5.51 11.16
CA THR A 23 -1.41 5.13 12.23
C THR A 23 -1.96 3.97 13.04
N GLU A 24 -3.23 3.63 12.81
CA GLU A 24 -3.86 2.48 13.44
C GLU A 24 -5.01 2.05 12.55
N ALA A 25 -5.57 0.90 12.82
CA ALA A 25 -6.63 0.35 12.00
C ALA A 25 -7.68 -0.32 12.85
N GLY A 26 -8.91 -0.30 12.36
CA GLY A 26 -10.00 -1.01 12.99
C GLY A 26 -9.97 -2.50 12.67
N SER A 27 -10.89 -3.24 13.27
CA SER A 27 -10.94 -4.70 13.10
C SER A 27 -11.29 -5.10 11.68
N ALA A 28 -11.94 -4.21 10.93
CA ALA A 28 -12.31 -4.50 9.54
C ALA A 28 -11.20 -4.13 8.55
N GLU A 29 -10.09 -3.59 9.02
CA GLU A 29 -9.02 -3.12 8.16
C GLU A 29 -7.78 -3.99 8.31
N TRP A 30 -7.11 -4.22 7.18
CA TRP A 30 -5.79 -4.83 7.15
C TRP A 30 -4.79 -3.71 7.04
N LEU A 31 -3.95 -3.56 8.05
CA LEU A 31 -3.01 -2.43 8.11
C LEU A 31 -1.66 -2.83 7.56
N ILE A 32 -1.20 -2.07 6.58
CA ILE A 32 0.16 -2.18 6.06
C ILE A 32 0.97 -1.10 6.74
N GLY A 33 1.92 -1.50 7.55
CA GLY A 33 2.73 -0.57 8.33
C GLY A 33 3.94 -0.04 7.58
N PHE A 34 4.59 0.91 8.19
CA PHE A 34 5.84 1.47 7.68
C PHE A 34 6.56 2.16 8.83
N GLY A 35 7.85 1.88 8.98
CA GLY A 35 8.64 2.51 10.03
C GLY A 35 8.10 2.15 11.41
N GLU A 36 7.76 3.18 12.17
CA GLU A 36 7.28 3.00 13.53
C GLU A 36 5.84 2.52 13.60
N VAL A 37 5.09 2.64 12.51
CA VAL A 37 3.72 2.17 12.49
C VAL A 37 3.71 0.68 12.24
N THR A 38 3.32 -0.08 13.23
CA THR A 38 3.24 -1.53 13.14
C THR A 38 1.87 -1.94 12.64
N GLY A 39 1.83 -2.80 11.62
CA GLY A 39 0.56 -3.26 11.08
C GLY A 39 0.51 -4.78 11.04
N ASN A 40 -0.46 -5.28 10.30
CA ASN A 40 -0.54 -6.72 10.06
C ASN A 40 0.66 -7.20 9.25
N VAL A 41 1.13 -6.34 8.37
CA VAL A 41 2.39 -6.52 7.62
C VAL A 41 3.05 -5.15 7.58
N THR A 42 4.30 -5.09 7.12
CA THR A 42 4.97 -3.81 7.01
C THR A 42 5.75 -3.71 5.71
N LEU A 43 5.76 -2.52 5.14
CA LEU A 43 6.56 -2.23 3.95
C LEU A 43 8.04 -2.19 4.31
N SER A 44 8.39 -1.63 5.45
CA SER A 44 9.75 -1.62 5.95
C SER A 44 9.73 -1.23 7.41
N ALA A 45 10.17 -2.12 8.27
CA ALA A 45 10.20 -1.84 9.70
C ALA A 45 11.21 -0.75 10.03
N SER A 46 12.27 -0.64 9.23
CA SER A 46 13.30 0.38 9.45
C SER A 46 12.98 1.71 8.80
N GLY A 47 11.90 1.79 8.04
CA GLY A 47 11.54 3.02 7.35
C GLY A 47 12.31 3.23 6.06
N ASP A 48 12.78 2.17 5.44
CA ASP A 48 13.56 2.22 4.21
C ASP A 48 12.62 2.33 3.02
N LEU A 49 12.69 3.45 2.31
CA LEU A 49 11.80 3.71 1.18
C LEU A 49 12.07 2.81 -0.01
N VAL A 50 13.32 2.39 -0.21
CA VAL A 50 13.64 1.47 -1.29
C VAL A 50 12.99 0.12 -1.03
N GLU A 51 13.09 -0.35 0.19
CA GLU A 51 12.45 -1.61 0.57
C GLU A 51 10.94 -1.50 0.42
N ALA A 52 10.38 -0.37 0.86
CA ALA A 52 8.93 -0.15 0.79
C ALA A 52 8.46 -0.17 -0.66
N ALA A 53 9.18 0.49 -1.55
CA ALA A 53 8.82 0.52 -2.96
C ALA A 53 8.85 -0.88 -3.57
N ALA A 54 9.83 -1.68 -3.18
CA ALA A 54 9.96 -3.03 -3.72
C ALA A 54 8.83 -3.93 -3.26
N LYS A 55 8.32 -3.71 -2.04
CA LYS A 55 7.28 -4.58 -1.48
C LYS A 55 5.86 -4.09 -1.74
N LEU A 56 5.71 -2.86 -2.18
CA LEU A 56 4.40 -2.22 -2.22
C LEU A 56 3.36 -3.01 -2.99
N PHE A 57 3.71 -3.42 -4.19
CA PHE A 57 2.77 -4.10 -5.07
C PHE A 57 2.31 -5.43 -4.47
N ASP A 58 3.28 -6.23 -3.99
CA ASP A 58 2.95 -7.53 -3.41
C ASP A 58 2.10 -7.39 -2.16
N LEU A 59 2.40 -6.40 -1.32
CA LEU A 59 1.64 -6.22 -0.09
C LEU A 59 0.24 -5.70 -0.36
N LEU A 60 0.07 -4.86 -1.38
CA LEU A 60 -1.28 -4.44 -1.76
C LEU A 60 -2.10 -5.61 -2.29
N HIS A 61 -1.49 -6.47 -3.08
CA HIS A 61 -2.19 -7.66 -3.57
C HIS A 61 -2.58 -8.59 -2.43
N ALA A 62 -1.67 -8.80 -1.49
CA ALA A 62 -1.97 -9.64 -0.34
C ALA A 62 -3.07 -9.05 0.51
N ALA A 63 -3.07 -7.72 0.66
CA ALA A 63 -4.10 -7.05 1.44
C ALA A 63 -5.47 -7.21 0.78
N ASP A 64 -5.48 -7.18 -0.55
CA ASP A 64 -6.74 -7.32 -1.29
C ASP A 64 -7.25 -8.76 -1.25
N ALA A 65 -6.38 -9.71 -0.99
CA ALA A 65 -6.74 -11.13 -1.02
C ALA A 65 -7.15 -11.70 0.33
N ASN A 66 -6.84 -11.02 1.43
CA ASN A 66 -7.20 -11.55 2.75
C ASN A 66 -8.69 -11.31 3.03
N ASP A 67 -9.16 -11.78 4.18
CA ASP A 67 -10.58 -11.77 4.46
C ASP A 67 -11.09 -10.48 5.12
N ARG A 68 -10.22 -9.47 5.33
CA ARG A 68 -10.67 -8.18 5.83
C ARG A 68 -11.19 -7.32 4.69
N PRO A 69 -12.31 -6.63 4.88
CA PRO A 69 -12.93 -5.91 3.76
C PRO A 69 -12.27 -4.60 3.39
N LYS A 70 -11.38 -4.07 4.23
CA LYS A 70 -10.77 -2.78 3.98
C LYS A 70 -9.27 -2.84 4.20
N ILE A 71 -8.56 -1.89 3.58
CA ILE A 71 -7.11 -1.80 3.68
C ILE A 71 -6.77 -0.42 4.24
N ALA A 72 -5.80 -0.38 5.16
CA ALA A 72 -5.25 0.88 5.65
C ALA A 72 -3.75 0.82 5.46
N ILE A 73 -3.14 1.96 5.19
CA ILE A 73 -1.70 1.99 4.99
C ILE A 73 -1.10 3.17 5.76
N ALA A 74 0.07 2.94 6.35
CA ALA A 74 0.74 3.91 7.17
C ALA A 74 1.20 5.11 6.37
N PRO A 75 1.46 6.26 7.03
CA PRO A 75 2.01 7.41 6.35
C PRO A 75 3.38 7.10 5.77
N ILE A 76 3.63 7.59 4.57
CA ILE A 76 4.91 7.42 3.89
C ILE A 76 5.51 8.81 3.68
N PRO A 77 6.79 9.01 4.02
CA PRO A 77 7.45 10.30 3.78
C PRO A 77 7.39 10.67 2.30
N ARG A 78 7.35 11.98 2.03
CA ARG A 78 7.19 12.48 0.67
C ARG A 78 8.49 12.82 -0.01
N ASP A 79 9.60 12.30 0.46
CA ASP A 79 10.92 12.60 -0.09
C ASP A 79 11.30 11.58 -1.13
N GLY A 80 11.80 12.01 -2.28
CA GLY A 80 12.36 11.13 -3.29
C GLY A 80 11.43 9.98 -3.65
N ILE A 81 11.86 8.75 -3.38
CA ILE A 81 11.07 7.56 -3.69
C ILE A 81 9.72 7.59 -2.97
N GLY A 82 9.69 8.20 -1.78
CA GLY A 82 8.44 8.30 -1.03
C GLY A 82 7.37 9.09 -1.76
N GLU A 83 7.78 10.10 -2.53
CA GLU A 83 6.82 10.85 -3.33
C GLU A 83 6.16 9.97 -4.36
N ALA A 84 6.95 9.12 -5.03
CA ALA A 84 6.40 8.20 -6.02
C ALA A 84 5.48 7.16 -5.37
N ILE A 85 5.84 6.68 -4.18
CA ILE A 85 4.99 5.73 -3.46
C ILE A 85 3.66 6.39 -3.11
N ASN A 86 3.69 7.61 -2.61
CA ASN A 86 2.47 8.32 -2.25
C ASN A 86 1.59 8.57 -3.46
N ASP A 87 2.19 8.91 -4.59
CA ASP A 87 1.43 9.12 -5.81
C ASP A 87 0.70 7.85 -6.24
N ARG A 88 1.41 6.72 -6.18
CA ARG A 88 0.82 5.44 -6.53
C ARG A 88 -0.31 5.07 -5.57
N LEU A 89 -0.11 5.34 -4.28
CA LEU A 89 -1.15 5.05 -3.29
C LEU A 89 -2.39 5.92 -3.49
N ARG A 90 -2.20 7.19 -3.82
CA ARG A 90 -3.35 8.05 -4.09
C ARG A 90 -4.16 7.54 -5.27
N ARG A 91 -3.47 7.07 -6.30
CA ARG A 91 -4.17 6.51 -7.46
C ARG A 91 -4.90 5.22 -7.11
N ALA A 92 -4.29 4.39 -6.28
CA ALA A 92 -4.92 3.15 -5.86
C ALA A 92 -6.15 3.41 -4.99
N ALA A 93 -6.12 4.47 -4.18
CA ALA A 93 -7.23 4.80 -3.30
C ALA A 93 -8.36 5.52 -4.02
N HIS A 94 -8.03 6.20 -5.10
CA HIS A 94 -9.00 7.00 -5.86
C HIS A 94 -9.48 6.21 -7.05
N ARG A 95 -10.59 5.52 -6.91
CA ARG A 95 -11.07 4.58 -7.93
C ARG A 95 -12.14 5.11 -8.83
#